data_46817d82426949b9e8ca5d5d974bfd2f
#
_entry.id   46817d82426949b9e8ca5d5d974bfd2f
#
_cell.length_a   1.000
_cell.length_b   1.000
_cell.length_c   1.000
_cell.angle_alpha   90.00
_cell.angle_beta   90.00
_cell.angle_gamma   90.00
#
_symmetry.space_group_name_H-M   'P 1'
#
loop_
_entity.id
_entity.type
_entity.pdbx_description
1 polymer ?
#
loop_
_entity_poly.entity_id
_entity_poly.type
_entity_poly.pdbx_seq_one_letter_code
_entity_poly.pdbx_strand_id
1 'polypeptide(L)'
;MKILLDLLDLLDDPRVTGESVVTRLKDWGVRDAATKTIGTNGKTTDFVNVLIPGRNGKTAGGNAPTLGIVGRLGGLGARPALIGFTSDGDGALAALTIAAKLGQMHVRGDILEGDVMIRTHVCPNAPTRPHEPVPFMDSPVTSAQCNAEEVDPAMDALLSIDTTKGNRILNARGIAITPTVKDGYLLRTSEDLLSILESTTGCLPKVLPLAHQDITPYGNNI
;
A
#
# COMPACT_ATOMS: atom_id res chain seq x y z
N MET A 1 5.07 -16.60 -3.30
CA MET A 1 3.68 -17.06 -3.22
C MET A 1 3.23 -17.33 -1.78
N LYS A 2 3.98 -18.13 -0.99
CA LYS A 2 3.54 -18.50 0.38
C LYS A 2 3.27 -17.27 1.28
N ILE A 3 4.19 -16.30 1.36
CA ILE A 3 4.01 -15.08 2.18
C ILE A 3 2.69 -14.36 1.83
N LEU A 4 2.38 -14.23 0.53
CA LEU A 4 1.17 -13.57 0.07
C LEU A 4 -0.08 -14.32 0.54
N LEU A 5 -0.10 -15.65 0.45
CA LEU A 5 -1.22 -16.46 0.90
C LEU A 5 -1.39 -16.40 2.42
N ASP A 6 -0.28 -16.52 3.17
CA ASP A 6 -0.31 -16.41 4.64
C ASP A 6 -0.80 -15.02 5.10
N LEU A 7 -0.47 -13.94 4.35
CA LEU A 7 -0.99 -12.60 4.61
C LEU A 7 -2.44 -12.44 4.22
N LEU A 8 -2.85 -13.02 3.11
CA LEU A 8 -4.26 -13.01 2.69
C LEU A 8 -5.13 -13.67 3.76
N ASP A 9 -4.73 -14.84 4.25
CA ASP A 9 -5.43 -15.56 5.32
C ASP A 9 -5.50 -14.72 6.62
N LEU A 10 -4.41 -14.01 6.96
CA LEU A 10 -4.39 -13.10 8.11
C LEU A 10 -5.34 -11.92 7.92
N LEU A 11 -5.32 -11.29 6.75
CA LEU A 11 -6.15 -10.12 6.47
C LEU A 11 -7.63 -10.48 6.31
N ASP A 12 -7.93 -11.72 5.95
CA ASP A 12 -9.30 -12.24 5.86
C ASP A 12 -9.90 -12.58 7.24
N ASP A 13 -9.07 -12.71 8.29
CA ASP A 13 -9.57 -12.95 9.65
C ASP A 13 -10.37 -11.73 10.13
N PRO A 14 -11.65 -11.89 10.49
CA PRO A 14 -12.48 -10.79 10.99
C PRO A 14 -11.97 -10.14 12.28
N ARG A 15 -11.00 -10.72 12.95
CA ARG A 15 -10.36 -10.20 14.17
C ARG A 15 -9.01 -9.54 13.89
N VAL A 16 -8.61 -9.40 12.64
CA VAL A 16 -7.34 -8.77 12.28
C VAL A 16 -7.21 -7.37 12.87
N THR A 17 -6.02 -7.04 13.33
CA THR A 17 -5.63 -5.72 13.86
C THR A 17 -4.28 -5.34 13.30
N GLY A 18 -3.93 -4.06 13.33
CA GLY A 18 -2.58 -3.62 12.97
C GLY A 18 -1.51 -4.31 13.80
N GLU A 19 -1.76 -4.56 15.08
CA GLU A 19 -0.83 -5.27 15.96
C GLU A 19 -0.61 -6.72 15.53
N SER A 20 -1.67 -7.44 15.13
CA SER A 20 -1.53 -8.82 14.62
C SER A 20 -0.71 -8.86 13.33
N VAL A 21 -0.86 -7.85 12.46
CA VAL A 21 -0.07 -7.70 11.24
C VAL A 21 1.39 -7.42 11.58
N VAL A 22 1.67 -6.46 12.47
CA VAL A 22 3.03 -6.12 12.92
C VAL A 22 3.72 -7.33 13.54
N THR A 23 3.03 -8.08 14.39
CA THR A 23 3.55 -9.31 14.98
C THR A 23 3.96 -10.31 13.88
N ARG A 24 3.09 -10.51 12.89
CA ARG A 24 3.38 -11.42 11.79
C ARG A 24 4.56 -10.96 10.92
N LEU A 25 4.69 -9.67 10.68
CA LEU A 25 5.83 -9.10 9.97
C LEU A 25 7.15 -9.35 10.73
N LYS A 26 7.14 -9.20 12.05
CA LYS A 26 8.32 -9.50 12.90
C LYS A 26 8.74 -10.96 12.81
N ASP A 27 7.81 -11.90 12.74
CA ASP A 27 8.10 -13.33 12.51
C ASP A 27 8.85 -13.56 11.19
N TRP A 28 8.64 -12.71 10.20
CA TRP A 28 9.34 -12.75 8.90
C TRP A 28 10.60 -11.90 8.84
N GLY A 29 11.06 -11.37 9.99
CA GLY A 29 12.34 -10.68 10.11
C GLY A 29 12.27 -9.17 9.90
N VAL A 30 11.08 -8.58 9.82
CA VAL A 30 10.91 -7.13 9.85
C VAL A 30 11.16 -6.66 11.28
N ARG A 31 12.23 -5.89 11.50
CA ARG A 31 12.63 -5.45 12.85
C ARG A 31 11.92 -4.19 13.29
N ASP A 32 11.77 -3.25 12.37
CA ASP A 32 11.15 -1.95 12.60
C ASP A 32 9.77 -1.92 11.96
N ALA A 33 8.77 -2.28 12.74
CA ALA A 33 7.36 -2.23 12.39
C ALA A 33 6.53 -1.81 13.60
N ALA A 34 5.62 -0.87 13.38
CA ALA A 34 4.74 -0.32 14.39
C ALA A 34 3.33 -0.08 13.83
N THR A 35 2.36 0.00 14.71
CA THR A 35 0.99 0.39 14.38
C THR A 35 0.59 1.67 15.11
N LYS A 36 -0.28 2.46 14.48
CA LYS A 36 -0.91 3.65 15.05
C LYS A 36 -2.39 3.64 14.71
N THR A 37 -3.22 3.57 15.72
CA THR A 37 -4.68 3.58 15.54
C THR A 37 -5.22 4.99 15.51
N ILE A 38 -6.00 5.31 14.49
CA ILE A 38 -6.66 6.60 14.30
C ILE A 38 -8.12 6.37 13.95
N GLY A 39 -8.98 7.28 14.42
CA GLY A 39 -10.39 7.26 14.07
C GLY A 39 -11.22 8.17 14.94
N THR A 40 -12.51 8.21 14.64
CA THR A 40 -13.51 9.04 15.32
C THR A 40 -14.77 8.23 15.59
N ASN A 41 -15.52 8.62 16.62
CA ASN A 41 -16.83 8.04 16.94
C ASN A 41 -16.86 6.51 17.07
N GLY A 42 -15.80 5.91 17.63
CA GLY A 42 -15.71 4.46 17.83
C GLY A 42 -15.41 3.66 16.58
N LYS A 43 -15.13 4.32 15.44
CA LYS A 43 -14.64 3.72 14.21
C LYS A 43 -13.16 4.05 14.07
N THR A 44 -12.33 3.05 13.85
CA THR A 44 -10.87 3.20 13.80
C THR A 44 -10.28 2.46 12.62
N THR A 45 -9.10 2.90 12.20
CA THR A 45 -8.21 2.17 11.32
C THR A 45 -6.82 2.12 11.93
N ASP A 46 -6.10 1.03 11.72
CA ASP A 46 -4.74 0.84 12.21
C ASP A 46 -3.76 1.11 11.06
N PHE A 47 -3.00 2.18 11.17
CA PHE A 47 -1.89 2.46 10.26
C PHE A 47 -0.70 1.57 10.61
N VAL A 48 -0.17 0.88 9.62
CA VAL A 48 1.00 0.01 9.75
C VAL A 48 2.19 0.69 9.10
N ASN A 49 3.21 0.95 9.91
CA ASN A 49 4.43 1.63 9.52
C ASN A 49 5.60 0.64 9.60
N VAL A 50 6.31 0.48 8.49
CA VAL A 50 7.48 -0.40 8.40
C VAL A 50 8.67 0.38 7.84
N LEU A 51 9.83 0.15 8.43
CA LEU A 51 11.12 0.61 7.90
C LEU A 51 12.04 -0.61 7.67
N ILE A 52 12.53 -0.72 6.46
CA ILE A 52 13.59 -1.68 6.09
C ILE A 52 14.87 -0.86 5.85
N PRO A 53 15.86 -0.91 6.74
CA PRO A 53 17.07 -0.12 6.59
C PRO A 53 17.95 -0.63 5.46
N GLY A 54 18.50 0.29 4.68
CA GLY A 54 19.50 0.02 3.65
C GLY A 54 20.93 0.07 4.22
N ARG A 55 21.89 -0.54 3.51
CA ARG A 55 23.31 -0.50 3.95
C ARG A 55 23.92 0.88 3.92
N ASN A 56 23.45 1.74 3.03
CA ASN A 56 23.88 3.13 2.87
C ASN A 56 22.69 4.09 2.95
N GLY A 57 21.59 3.64 3.58
CA GLY A 57 20.39 4.44 3.78
C GLY A 57 20.58 5.56 4.79
N LYS A 58 19.68 6.52 4.81
CA LYS A 58 19.68 7.66 5.74
C LYS A 58 19.67 7.20 7.21
N THR A 59 18.99 6.09 7.51
CA THR A 59 18.97 5.50 8.85
C THR A 59 20.31 4.94 9.31
N ALA A 60 21.17 4.55 8.38
CA ALA A 60 22.54 4.12 8.64
C ALA A 60 23.55 5.29 8.58
N GLY A 61 23.09 6.53 8.43
CA GLY A 61 23.93 7.71 8.25
C GLY A 61 24.51 7.86 6.84
N GLY A 62 24.00 7.11 5.87
CA GLY A 62 24.35 7.19 4.45
C GLY A 62 23.51 8.21 3.69
N ASN A 63 23.67 8.21 2.37
CA ASN A 63 23.02 9.17 1.47
C ASN A 63 22.22 8.51 0.34
N ALA A 64 22.06 7.21 0.36
CA ALA A 64 21.20 6.52 -0.62
C ALA A 64 19.74 6.94 -0.45
N PRO A 65 18.99 7.08 -1.57
CA PRO A 65 17.61 7.56 -1.52
C PRO A 65 16.69 6.57 -0.80
N THR A 66 15.66 7.09 -0.18
CA THR A 66 14.61 6.34 0.51
C THR A 66 13.42 6.13 -0.43
N LEU A 67 13.04 4.88 -0.64
CA LEU A 67 11.82 4.52 -1.37
C LEU A 67 10.64 4.39 -0.43
N GLY A 68 9.58 5.16 -0.67
CA GLY A 68 8.27 4.99 -0.07
C GLY A 68 7.41 4.01 -0.86
N ILE A 69 6.74 3.10 -0.18
CA ILE A 69 5.73 2.21 -0.75
C ILE A 69 4.46 2.35 0.08
N VAL A 70 3.40 2.84 -0.54
CA VAL A 70 2.11 3.04 0.10
C VAL A 70 1.10 2.07 -0.48
N GLY A 71 0.54 1.20 0.36
CA GLY A 71 -0.55 0.29 -0.02
C GLY A 71 -1.90 0.90 0.28
N ARG A 72 -2.69 1.14 -0.72
CA ARG A 72 -4.04 1.72 -0.63
C ARG A 72 -5.08 0.79 -1.24
N LEU A 73 -6.18 0.58 -0.63
CA LEU A 73 -6.62 0.90 0.72
C LEU A 73 -6.46 -0.33 1.62
N GLY A 74 -6.84 -0.20 2.90
CA GLY A 74 -6.83 -1.29 3.87
C GLY A 74 -8.22 -1.75 4.28
N GLY A 75 -9.22 -1.59 3.43
CA GLY A 75 -10.59 -1.97 3.68
C GLY A 75 -10.79 -3.48 3.69
N LEU A 76 -10.76 -4.10 4.87
CA LEU A 76 -10.83 -5.55 5.05
C LEU A 76 -12.20 -6.06 5.46
N GLY A 77 -13.19 -5.18 5.61
CA GLY A 77 -14.55 -5.58 5.94
C GLY A 77 -15.47 -4.40 6.15
N ALA A 78 -16.74 -4.60 5.81
CA ALA A 78 -17.80 -3.61 5.93
C ALA A 78 -18.88 -4.15 6.88
N ARG A 79 -18.63 -4.08 8.17
CA ARG A 79 -19.50 -4.66 9.18
C ARG A 79 -20.79 -3.86 9.40
N PRO A 80 -21.89 -4.52 9.62
CA PRO A 80 -22.06 -5.98 9.75
C PRO A 80 -22.30 -6.71 8.43
N ALA A 81 -22.37 -6.00 7.30
CA ALA A 81 -22.83 -6.55 6.04
C ALA A 81 -21.84 -7.55 5.41
N LEU A 82 -20.54 -7.23 5.47
CA LEU A 82 -19.47 -8.08 4.93
C LEU A 82 -18.34 -8.22 5.95
N ILE A 83 -17.78 -9.41 6.04
CA ILE A 83 -16.72 -9.77 6.97
C ILE A 83 -15.60 -10.42 6.16
N GLY A 84 -14.33 -10.14 6.53
CA GLY A 84 -13.16 -10.65 5.86
C GLY A 84 -12.68 -9.75 4.73
N PHE A 85 -11.81 -10.27 3.88
CA PHE A 85 -11.19 -9.53 2.78
C PHE A 85 -12.20 -9.31 1.64
N THR A 86 -12.86 -8.18 1.63
CA THR A 86 -14.01 -7.95 0.77
C THR A 86 -13.78 -6.97 -0.37
N SER A 87 -13.04 -5.90 -0.14
CA SER A 87 -12.81 -4.85 -1.14
C SER A 87 -11.63 -3.99 -0.77
N ASP A 88 -10.93 -3.46 -1.77
CA ASP A 88 -9.87 -2.46 -1.63
C ASP A 88 -8.73 -2.82 -0.65
N GLY A 89 -8.57 -4.10 -0.34
CA GLY A 89 -7.49 -4.60 0.52
C GLY A 89 -6.22 -4.98 -0.24
N ASP A 90 -6.24 -5.01 -1.56
CA ASP A 90 -5.14 -5.50 -2.40
C ASP A 90 -3.88 -4.64 -2.26
N GLY A 91 -4.03 -3.32 -2.13
CA GLY A 91 -2.91 -2.42 -1.89
C GLY A 91 -2.20 -2.71 -0.57
N ALA A 92 -2.96 -2.93 0.51
CA ALA A 92 -2.43 -3.33 1.80
C ALA A 92 -1.74 -4.70 1.72
N LEU A 93 -2.39 -5.69 1.08
CA LEU A 93 -1.82 -7.02 0.88
C LEU A 93 -0.49 -6.96 0.12
N ALA A 94 -0.42 -6.19 -0.96
CA ALA A 94 0.80 -6.02 -1.75
C ALA A 94 1.91 -5.36 -0.93
N ALA A 95 1.64 -4.23 -0.27
CA ALA A 95 2.61 -3.52 0.56
C ALA A 95 3.16 -4.39 1.69
N LEU A 96 2.30 -5.10 2.41
CA LEU A 96 2.70 -6.01 3.49
C LEU A 96 3.48 -7.22 2.97
N THR A 97 3.13 -7.73 1.79
CA THR A 97 3.89 -8.81 1.13
C THR A 97 5.31 -8.36 0.78
N ILE A 98 5.45 -7.12 0.29
CA ILE A 98 6.76 -6.51 0.02
C ILE A 98 7.54 -6.36 1.33
N ALA A 99 6.93 -5.84 2.38
CA ALA A 99 7.56 -5.69 3.69
C ALA A 99 8.10 -7.02 4.22
N ALA A 100 7.29 -8.08 4.22
CA ALA A 100 7.69 -9.41 4.65
C ALA A 100 8.81 -9.99 3.78
N LYS A 101 8.74 -9.79 2.46
CA LYS A 101 9.78 -10.24 1.53
C LYS A 101 11.10 -9.54 1.81
N LEU A 102 11.09 -8.22 1.96
CA LEU A 102 12.30 -7.44 2.26
C LEU A 102 12.86 -7.78 3.64
N GLY A 103 12.01 -8.01 4.64
CA GLY A 103 12.43 -8.50 5.95
C GLY A 103 13.19 -9.82 5.87
N GLN A 104 12.67 -10.79 5.12
CA GLN A 104 13.35 -12.07 4.90
C GLN A 104 14.67 -11.92 4.14
N MET A 105 14.73 -11.04 3.14
CA MET A 105 15.98 -10.74 2.42
C MET A 105 17.01 -10.14 3.37
N HIS A 106 16.61 -9.17 4.17
CA HIS A 106 17.49 -8.52 5.15
C HIS A 106 18.08 -9.52 6.15
N VAL A 107 17.27 -10.45 6.68
CA VAL A 107 17.74 -11.51 7.60
C VAL A 107 18.78 -12.43 6.93
N ARG A 108 18.67 -12.66 5.63
CA ARG A 108 19.61 -13.46 4.85
C ARG A 108 20.89 -12.71 4.43
N GLY A 109 20.99 -11.41 4.77
CA GLY A 109 22.11 -10.56 4.39
C GLY A 109 21.98 -9.93 3.00
N ASP A 110 20.85 -10.10 2.34
CA ASP A 110 20.52 -9.43 1.08
C ASP A 110 19.89 -8.06 1.39
N ILE A 111 20.76 -7.07 1.59
CA ILE A 111 20.41 -5.75 2.07
C ILE A 111 20.43 -4.77 0.90
N LEU A 112 19.35 -4.03 0.73
CA LEU A 112 19.23 -2.97 -0.26
C LEU A 112 20.20 -1.81 0.03
N GLU A 113 20.46 -0.98 -0.97
CA GLU A 113 21.35 0.17 -0.81
C GLU A 113 20.69 1.28 0.00
N GLY A 114 19.49 1.69 -0.37
CA GLY A 114 18.69 2.71 0.31
C GLY A 114 17.66 2.12 1.26
N ASP A 115 17.09 2.98 2.10
CA ASP A 115 15.99 2.61 3.00
C ASP A 115 14.70 2.40 2.21
N VAL A 116 13.84 1.51 2.71
CA VAL A 116 12.47 1.35 2.19
C VAL A 116 11.48 1.60 3.32
N MET A 117 10.63 2.59 3.16
CA MET A 117 9.51 2.88 4.05
C MET A 117 8.23 2.32 3.44
N ILE A 118 7.56 1.42 4.17
CA ILE A 118 6.31 0.82 3.71
C ILE A 118 5.20 1.27 4.64
N ARG A 119 4.13 1.80 4.05
CA ARG A 119 2.98 2.36 4.77
C ARG A 119 1.71 1.77 4.21
N THR A 120 0.80 1.40 5.08
CA THR A 120 -0.56 1.00 4.74
C THR A 120 -1.44 1.10 5.97
N HIS A 121 -2.71 0.78 5.83
CA HIS A 121 -3.61 0.69 6.99
C HIS A 121 -4.48 -0.57 6.91
N VAL A 122 -5.03 -0.94 8.06
CA VAL A 122 -5.89 -2.12 8.25
C VAL A 122 -7.20 -1.65 8.88
N CYS A 123 -8.30 -1.83 8.20
CA CYS A 123 -9.63 -1.39 8.63
C CYS A 123 -10.66 -2.54 8.50
N PRO A 124 -10.73 -3.46 9.48
CA PRO A 124 -11.67 -4.59 9.41
C PRO A 124 -13.11 -4.18 9.76
N ASN A 125 -13.33 -3.00 10.30
CA ASN A 125 -14.61 -2.47 10.73
C ASN A 125 -14.97 -1.16 10.02
N ALA A 126 -14.75 -1.09 8.71
CA ALA A 126 -15.09 0.08 7.94
C ALA A 126 -16.58 0.44 8.12
N PRO A 127 -16.93 1.72 8.27
CA PRO A 127 -18.32 2.14 8.24
C PRO A 127 -18.93 1.85 6.88
N THR A 128 -20.24 1.69 6.82
CA THR A 128 -20.96 1.43 5.57
C THR A 128 -22.02 2.50 5.33
N ARG A 129 -22.28 2.75 4.05
CA ARG A 129 -23.39 3.57 3.57
C ARG A 129 -24.34 2.72 2.72
N PRO A 130 -25.66 2.96 2.74
CA PRO A 130 -26.59 2.27 1.87
C PRO A 130 -26.20 2.39 0.40
N HIS A 131 -26.14 1.27 -0.30
CA HIS A 131 -25.80 1.17 -1.72
C HIS A 131 -26.27 -0.19 -2.25
N GLU A 132 -26.72 -0.24 -3.50
CA GLU A 132 -27.09 -1.50 -4.18
C GLU A 132 -25.99 -1.91 -5.18
N PRO A 133 -25.68 -3.21 -5.34
CA PRO A 133 -26.31 -4.38 -4.70
C PRO A 133 -25.75 -4.71 -3.30
N VAL A 134 -24.71 -4.05 -2.86
CA VAL A 134 -24.08 -4.23 -1.53
C VAL A 134 -23.79 -2.87 -0.89
N PRO A 135 -23.78 -2.78 0.43
CA PRO A 135 -23.41 -1.54 1.11
C PRO A 135 -22.05 -1.02 0.64
N PHE A 136 -21.98 0.28 0.41
CA PHE A 136 -20.71 0.93 0.08
C PHE A 136 -19.84 1.03 1.34
N MET A 137 -18.60 0.56 1.24
CA MET A 137 -17.62 0.68 2.30
C MET A 137 -17.08 2.11 2.36
N ASP A 138 -17.09 2.70 3.54
CA ASP A 138 -16.56 4.03 3.81
C ASP A 138 -15.29 3.94 4.68
N SER A 139 -14.66 5.05 4.99
CA SER A 139 -13.46 5.10 5.82
C SER A 139 -13.74 5.85 7.13
N PRO A 140 -13.19 5.39 8.27
CA PRO A 140 -13.25 6.13 9.52
C PRO A 140 -12.34 7.36 9.55
N VAL A 141 -11.47 7.51 8.57
CA VAL A 141 -10.51 8.60 8.41
C VAL A 141 -10.64 9.25 7.05
N THR A 142 -10.28 10.52 6.95
CA THR A 142 -10.26 11.26 5.69
C THR A 142 -9.02 10.94 4.86
N SER A 143 -9.07 11.20 3.56
CA SER A 143 -7.88 11.07 2.69
C SER A 143 -6.71 11.93 3.16
N ALA A 144 -6.98 13.13 3.71
CA ALA A 144 -5.94 13.99 4.27
C ALA A 144 -5.26 13.35 5.50
N GLN A 145 -6.03 12.69 6.37
CA GLN A 145 -5.47 11.94 7.50
C GLN A 145 -4.66 10.73 7.01
N CYS A 146 -5.16 9.99 6.01
CA CYS A 146 -4.38 8.90 5.39
C CYS A 146 -3.06 9.42 4.84
N ASN A 147 -3.08 10.52 4.08
CA ASN A 147 -1.86 11.11 3.52
C ASN A 147 -0.88 11.54 4.60
N ALA A 148 -1.36 12.15 5.68
CA ALA A 148 -0.51 12.59 6.79
C ALA A 148 0.18 11.43 7.51
N GLU A 149 -0.42 10.24 7.53
CA GLU A 149 0.15 9.06 8.19
C GLU A 149 1.01 8.19 7.25
N GLU A 150 0.71 8.21 5.96
CA GLU A 150 1.34 7.29 5.01
C GLU A 150 2.43 7.93 4.15
N VAL A 151 2.39 9.26 3.97
CA VAL A 151 3.40 9.97 3.19
C VAL A 151 4.38 10.66 4.13
N ASP A 152 5.63 10.18 4.13
CA ASP A 152 6.68 10.70 4.98
C ASP A 152 7.62 11.60 4.14
N PRO A 153 7.95 12.82 4.61
CA PRO A 153 8.87 13.71 3.91
C PRO A 153 10.28 13.13 3.69
N ALA A 154 10.65 12.10 4.42
CA ALA A 154 11.93 11.41 4.23
C ALA A 154 11.95 10.52 2.97
N MET A 155 10.80 10.23 2.36
CA MET A 155 10.70 9.49 1.10
C MET A 155 11.16 10.36 -0.07
N ASP A 156 12.20 9.93 -0.78
CA ASP A 156 12.70 10.63 -1.98
C ASP A 156 11.88 10.28 -3.24
N ALA A 157 11.33 9.08 -3.25
CA ALA A 157 10.39 8.62 -4.28
C ALA A 157 9.29 7.80 -3.62
N LEU A 158 8.08 7.80 -4.20
CA LEU A 158 6.94 7.09 -3.66
C LEU A 158 6.25 6.29 -4.76
N LEU A 159 5.99 5.02 -4.46
CA LEU A 159 5.11 4.15 -5.24
C LEU A 159 3.82 3.91 -4.45
N SER A 160 2.69 4.31 -5.00
CA SER A 160 1.38 4.01 -4.45
C SER A 160 0.78 2.82 -5.17
N ILE A 161 0.35 1.81 -4.42
CA ILE A 161 -0.28 0.59 -4.94
C ILE A 161 -1.75 0.64 -4.56
N ASP A 162 -2.60 0.65 -5.55
CA ASP A 162 -4.04 0.71 -5.38
C ASP A 162 -4.74 -0.19 -6.40
N THR A 163 -5.95 -0.62 -6.09
CA THR A 163 -6.80 -1.35 -7.01
C THR A 163 -7.84 -0.44 -7.63
N THR A 164 -8.14 -0.71 -8.89
CA THR A 164 -9.23 -0.02 -9.56
C THR A 164 -10.11 -0.99 -10.35
N LYS A 165 -11.37 -0.67 -10.47
CA LYS A 165 -12.30 -1.42 -11.31
C LYS A 165 -12.06 -1.08 -12.77
N GLY A 166 -12.07 -2.10 -13.61
CA GLY A 166 -12.02 -1.91 -15.05
C GLY A 166 -13.22 -1.11 -15.57
N ASN A 167 -12.96 -0.22 -16.51
CA ASN A 167 -13.95 0.56 -17.24
C ASN A 167 -13.52 0.73 -18.70
N ARG A 168 -14.19 1.59 -19.47
CA ARG A 168 -13.85 1.80 -20.88
C ARG A 168 -12.47 2.44 -21.10
N ILE A 169 -11.92 3.10 -20.10
CA ILE A 169 -10.62 3.76 -20.14
C ILE A 169 -9.58 2.86 -19.48
N LEU A 170 -9.86 2.41 -18.26
CA LEU A 170 -9.02 1.50 -17.48
C LEU A 170 -9.44 0.05 -17.76
N ASN A 171 -9.02 -0.49 -18.88
CA ASN A 171 -9.42 -1.83 -19.33
C ASN A 171 -8.27 -2.85 -19.33
N ALA A 172 -7.19 -2.55 -18.61
CA ALA A 172 -6.07 -3.45 -18.43
C ALA A 172 -6.35 -4.42 -17.28
N ARG A 173 -6.11 -5.71 -17.51
CA ARG A 173 -6.09 -6.73 -16.46
C ARG A 173 -4.66 -6.92 -15.97
N GLY A 174 -4.46 -6.93 -14.66
CA GLY A 174 -3.16 -7.07 -14.02
C GLY A 174 -2.55 -5.72 -13.66
N ILE A 175 -1.23 -5.61 -13.68
CA ILE A 175 -0.50 -4.42 -13.26
C ILE A 175 -0.50 -3.38 -14.38
N ALA A 176 -0.78 -2.14 -14.02
CA ALA A 176 -0.62 -0.98 -14.89
C ALA A 176 0.00 0.19 -14.11
N ILE A 177 0.67 1.08 -14.81
CA ILE A 177 1.26 2.29 -14.22
C ILE A 177 0.39 3.47 -14.59
N THR A 178 0.12 4.32 -13.62
CA THR A 178 -0.46 5.64 -13.85
C THR A 178 0.64 6.69 -13.82
N PRO A 179 0.74 7.60 -14.79
CA PRO A 179 1.68 8.70 -14.75
C PRO A 179 1.46 9.56 -13.51
N THR A 180 2.54 10.11 -12.96
CA THR A 180 2.46 11.04 -11.84
C THR A 180 2.08 12.44 -12.34
N VAL A 181 1.17 13.09 -11.63
CA VAL A 181 0.92 14.53 -11.78
C VAL A 181 1.59 15.27 -10.63
N LYS A 182 2.31 16.33 -10.96
CA LYS A 182 2.92 17.21 -9.97
C LYS A 182 2.86 18.65 -10.45
N ASP A 183 2.33 19.54 -9.62
CA ASP A 183 2.23 20.98 -9.91
C ASP A 183 1.57 21.27 -11.29
N GLY A 184 0.57 20.47 -11.66
CA GLY A 184 -0.13 20.58 -12.94
C GLY A 184 0.57 19.95 -14.15
N TYR A 185 1.73 19.32 -13.97
CA TYR A 185 2.47 18.63 -15.02
C TYR A 185 2.30 17.13 -14.95
N LEU A 186 2.11 16.49 -16.10
CA LEU A 186 2.24 15.04 -16.26
C LEU A 186 3.72 14.69 -16.36
N LEU A 187 4.22 13.97 -15.37
CA LEU A 187 5.60 13.52 -15.39
C LEU A 187 5.75 12.28 -16.27
N ARG A 188 6.89 12.19 -16.94
CA ARG A 188 7.24 10.99 -17.71
C ARG A 188 7.39 9.80 -16.77
N THR A 189 6.81 8.66 -17.14
CA THR A 189 7.02 7.41 -16.42
C THR A 189 8.49 7.00 -16.52
N SER A 190 9.08 6.55 -15.41
CA SER A 190 10.47 6.10 -15.37
C SER A 190 10.71 4.91 -16.29
N GLU A 191 11.71 4.99 -17.15
CA GLU A 191 12.14 3.89 -18.02
C GLU A 191 12.59 2.66 -17.20
N ASP A 192 13.22 2.87 -16.04
CA ASP A 192 13.62 1.78 -15.16
C ASP A 192 12.40 1.01 -14.64
N LEU A 193 11.35 1.71 -14.26
CA LEU A 193 10.09 1.08 -13.82
C LEU A 193 9.43 0.28 -14.94
N LEU A 194 9.43 0.82 -16.16
CA LEU A 194 8.93 0.12 -17.34
C LEU A 194 9.74 -1.15 -17.60
N SER A 195 11.06 -1.06 -17.59
CA SER A 195 11.98 -2.19 -17.78
C SER A 195 11.83 -3.27 -16.71
N ILE A 196 11.62 -2.88 -15.45
CA ILE A 196 11.35 -3.82 -14.35
C ILE A 196 10.03 -4.57 -14.58
N LEU A 197 8.98 -3.87 -14.98
CA LEU A 197 7.70 -4.52 -15.28
C LEU A 197 7.81 -5.48 -16.46
N GLU A 198 8.48 -5.07 -17.54
CA GLU A 198 8.67 -5.93 -18.71
C GLU A 198 9.46 -7.18 -18.35
N SER A 199 10.57 -7.04 -17.62
CA SER A 199 11.42 -8.18 -17.23
C SER A 199 10.74 -9.13 -16.26
N THR A 200 9.87 -8.63 -15.37
CA THR A 200 9.19 -9.44 -14.35
C THR A 200 7.91 -10.08 -14.86
N THR A 201 7.20 -9.45 -15.78
CA THR A 201 5.92 -9.95 -16.31
C THR A 201 6.04 -10.68 -17.64
N GLY A 202 7.13 -10.45 -18.38
CA GLY A 202 7.31 -10.93 -19.75
C GLY A 202 6.39 -10.26 -20.77
N CYS A 203 5.76 -9.15 -20.40
CA CYS A 203 4.83 -8.39 -21.24
C CYS A 203 5.20 -6.92 -21.27
N LEU A 204 4.87 -6.23 -22.36
CA LEU A 204 5.04 -4.79 -22.44
C LEU A 204 4.25 -4.09 -21.32
N PRO A 205 4.85 -3.12 -20.63
CA PRO A 205 4.21 -2.39 -19.56
C PRO A 205 2.96 -1.67 -20.05
N LYS A 206 1.93 -1.64 -19.22
CA LYS A 206 0.73 -0.86 -19.47
C LYS A 206 0.81 0.44 -18.70
N VAL A 207 0.87 1.55 -19.43
CA VAL A 207 0.78 2.90 -18.86
C VAL A 207 -0.60 3.44 -19.21
N LEU A 208 -1.40 3.73 -18.20
CA LEU A 208 -2.77 4.18 -18.37
C LEU A 208 -2.81 5.70 -18.41
N PRO A 209 -3.71 6.30 -19.22
CA PRO A 209 -3.94 7.73 -19.15
C PRO A 209 -4.53 8.08 -17.77
N LEU A 210 -4.29 9.30 -17.32
CA LEU A 210 -4.95 9.83 -16.14
C LEU A 210 -6.46 9.81 -16.38
N ALA A 211 -7.19 9.11 -15.51
CA ALA A 211 -8.62 9.03 -15.57
C ALA A 211 -9.24 9.61 -14.30
N HIS A 212 -10.37 10.23 -14.48
CA HIS A 212 -11.08 11.02 -13.49
C HIS A 212 -11.65 10.21 -12.32
N GLN A 213 -11.87 8.91 -12.49
CA GLN A 213 -12.79 8.16 -11.64
C GLN A 213 -12.10 7.28 -10.59
N ASP A 214 -10.88 6.83 -10.83
CA ASP A 214 -10.22 5.88 -9.95
C ASP A 214 -8.78 6.28 -9.64
N ILE A 215 -8.38 7.44 -10.07
CA ILE A 215 -7.09 8.01 -9.70
C ILE A 215 -7.31 8.88 -8.50
N THR A 216 -6.98 8.34 -7.37
CA THR A 216 -6.99 9.12 -6.14
C THR A 216 -5.75 9.99 -6.13
N PRO A 217 -5.89 11.31 -6.17
CA PRO A 217 -4.75 12.19 -5.98
C PRO A 217 -4.25 12.04 -4.55
N TYR A 218 -3.14 11.38 -4.39
CA TYR A 218 -2.50 11.23 -3.08
C TYR A 218 -1.71 12.46 -2.69
N GLY A 219 -1.33 13.25 -3.65
CA GLY A 219 -0.73 14.55 -3.43
C GLY A 219 -1.72 15.68 -3.69
N ASN A 220 -1.61 16.75 -2.96
CA ASN A 220 -2.42 17.94 -3.16
C ASN A 220 -1.73 18.93 -4.11
N ASN A 221 -0.80 18.47 -4.90
CA ASN A 221 -0.01 19.29 -5.82
C ASN A 221 -0.48 19.14 -7.28
N ILE A 222 -1.77 18.98 -7.48
CA ILE A 222 -2.39 18.99 -8.81
C ILE A 222 -2.85 20.40 -9.16
#